data_9760d6920b6a5b187d78bfd1864952fe
#
_entry.id   9760d6920b6a5b187d78bfd1864952fe
#
_cell.length_a   1.000
_cell.length_b   1.000
_cell.length_c   1.000
_cell.angle_alpha   90.00
_cell.angle_beta   90.00
_cell.angle_gamma   90.00
#
_symmetry.space_group_name_H-M   'P 1'
#
loop_
_entity.id
_entity.type
_entity.pdbx_description
1 polymer ?
#
loop_
_entity_poly.entity_id
_entity_poly.type
_entity_poly.pdbx_seq_one_letter_code
_entity_poly.pdbx_strand_id
1 'polypeptide(L)'
;MRVCLVGATNPCHNPRLVREADTLVRAGHAVRVVALGAGKGLQRRDESLVRSRGWQLERIDLHSDLWVGKLRSAWMRGRRRLASAAFQQVQWTRFAEYSSCTSLPELTRLASAQPADWVIAHTQTVLPSAASAAKRCNARLGFDSEDLLSEMGDASCEAIRAIERRYLPECQYISVASNCMGAHLVKAYGIAEPVVLHNVFPVSLADGMRPPHARPVHALLRIHWVSQTLGVDRGLQDIFEASGHLRERVEIHLRGQASEGQKEAVLNLAERCGAAGLVKLDPVIEHDAVIQSMGEYDVGLALERPDHQSYSRTVTNKVFSYLLAGLAIAATDTPGQREVLDQVPAAGFLYPAGNSRVLAEKLQNWINNPTSLFTAKQAAWDAARATFCWDVEETKFLQLLKGFPNPVGKLVEATTG
;
A
#
# COMPACT_ATOMS: atom_id res chain seq x y z
N MET A 1 7.20 24.23 -7.57
CA MET A 1 6.54 24.32 -6.26
C MET A 1 7.40 23.63 -5.21
N ARG A 2 7.22 24.00 -3.94
CA ARG A 2 7.84 23.29 -2.79
C ARG A 2 6.79 22.35 -2.20
N VAL A 3 7.08 21.07 -2.15
CA VAL A 3 6.14 20.05 -1.68
C VAL A 3 6.72 19.33 -0.47
N CYS A 4 5.95 19.23 0.60
CA CYS A 4 6.28 18.47 1.80
C CYS A 4 5.37 17.25 1.89
N LEU A 5 5.92 16.05 1.74
CA LEU A 5 5.23 14.78 1.97
C LEU A 5 5.42 14.36 3.42
N VAL A 6 4.34 13.98 4.10
CA VAL A 6 4.37 13.58 5.52
C VAL A 6 3.97 12.12 5.65
N GLY A 7 4.92 11.28 6.07
CA GLY A 7 4.75 9.82 6.17
C GLY A 7 4.70 9.32 7.61
N ALA A 8 3.91 8.28 7.85
CA ALA A 8 3.74 7.64 9.16
C ALA A 8 4.82 6.61 9.50
N THR A 9 5.63 6.20 8.52
CA THR A 9 6.63 5.13 8.63
C THR A 9 7.91 5.53 7.89
N ASN A 10 8.92 4.67 7.96
CA ASN A 10 10.11 4.80 7.13
C ASN A 10 9.72 4.81 5.63
N PRO A 11 10.26 5.72 4.79
CA PRO A 11 9.98 5.75 3.35
C PRO A 11 10.22 4.43 2.63
N CYS A 12 11.24 3.65 3.02
CA CYS A 12 11.48 2.32 2.44
C CYS A 12 10.34 1.31 2.70
N HIS A 13 9.41 1.61 3.60
CA HIS A 13 8.19 0.83 3.85
C HIS A 13 6.93 1.46 3.25
N ASN A 14 7.07 2.62 2.60
CA ASN A 14 5.98 3.26 1.86
C ASN A 14 6.41 3.53 0.40
N PRO A 15 6.36 2.52 -0.47
CA PRO A 15 6.74 2.68 -1.89
C PRO A 15 5.89 3.70 -2.64
N ARG A 16 4.64 3.95 -2.22
CA ARG A 16 3.76 4.93 -2.84
C ARG A 16 4.23 6.35 -2.58
N LEU A 17 4.53 6.69 -1.32
CA LEU A 17 5.13 7.98 -0.96
C LEU A 17 6.43 8.22 -1.74
N VAL A 18 7.27 7.19 -1.88
CA VAL A 18 8.53 7.28 -2.64
C VAL A 18 8.27 7.57 -4.11
N ARG A 19 7.31 6.87 -4.74
CA ARG A 19 6.95 7.12 -6.15
C ARG A 19 6.42 8.54 -6.37
N GLU A 20 5.58 9.04 -5.47
CA GLU A 20 5.10 10.42 -5.53
C GLU A 20 6.24 11.42 -5.38
N ALA A 21 7.16 11.22 -4.42
CA ALA A 21 8.32 12.07 -4.24
C ALA A 21 9.21 12.11 -5.50
N ASP A 22 9.49 10.96 -6.09
CA ASP A 22 10.29 10.84 -7.32
C ASP A 22 9.60 11.52 -8.51
N THR A 23 8.29 11.34 -8.65
CA THR A 23 7.48 11.98 -9.70
C THR A 23 7.53 13.49 -9.59
N LEU A 24 7.39 14.02 -8.38
CA LEU A 24 7.46 15.46 -8.13
C LEU A 24 8.85 16.03 -8.46
N VAL A 25 9.92 15.33 -8.12
CA VAL A 25 11.28 15.74 -8.48
C VAL A 25 11.49 15.72 -10.00
N ARG A 26 11.05 14.66 -10.68
CA ARG A 26 11.11 14.60 -12.16
C ARG A 26 10.33 15.74 -12.82
N ALA A 27 9.22 16.17 -12.19
CA ALA A 27 8.43 17.31 -12.64
C ALA A 27 9.03 18.69 -12.29
N GLY A 28 10.24 18.74 -11.72
CA GLY A 28 10.97 19.97 -11.39
C GLY A 28 10.50 20.66 -10.10
N HIS A 29 9.90 19.92 -9.16
CA HIS A 29 9.49 20.46 -7.86
C HIS A 29 10.56 20.23 -6.80
N ALA A 30 10.68 21.16 -5.84
CA ALA A 30 11.50 20.98 -4.64
C ALA A 30 10.71 20.11 -3.66
N VAL A 31 11.21 18.92 -3.35
CA VAL A 31 10.50 17.93 -2.56
C VAL A 31 11.23 17.63 -1.26
N ARG A 32 10.47 17.62 -0.18
CA ARG A 32 10.92 17.24 1.16
C ARG A 32 9.97 16.18 1.72
N VAL A 33 10.53 15.09 2.20
CA VAL A 33 9.81 14.02 2.88
C VAL A 33 10.09 14.11 4.37
N VAL A 34 9.03 14.20 5.16
CA VAL A 34 9.08 14.21 6.63
C VAL A 34 8.43 12.94 7.13
N ALA A 35 9.17 12.09 7.83
CA ALA A 35 8.69 10.75 8.17
C ALA A 35 9.01 10.34 9.61
N LEU A 36 8.27 9.34 10.11
CA LEU A 36 8.62 8.65 11.34
C LEU A 36 9.57 7.50 11.00
N GLY A 37 10.64 7.36 11.80
CA GLY A 37 11.64 6.32 11.64
C GLY A 37 11.57 5.29 12.75
N ALA A 38 11.73 4.00 12.41
CA ALA A 38 11.75 2.89 13.34
C ALA A 38 13.00 2.01 13.11
N GLY A 39 13.94 2.06 14.08
CA GLY A 39 15.08 1.14 14.12
C GLY A 39 16.23 1.44 13.13
N LYS A 40 17.44 1.05 13.53
CA LYS A 40 18.68 1.35 12.78
C LYS A 40 18.76 0.66 11.42
N GLY A 41 18.20 -0.54 11.28
CA GLY A 41 18.21 -1.28 10.01
C GLY A 41 17.41 -0.56 8.92
N LEU A 42 16.24 -0.03 9.28
CA LEU A 42 15.39 0.73 8.36
C LEU A 42 15.98 2.10 8.04
N GLN A 43 16.69 2.71 9.00
CA GLN A 43 17.41 3.96 8.77
C GLN A 43 18.42 3.83 7.64
N ARG A 44 19.24 2.78 7.65
CA ARG A 44 20.23 2.52 6.60
C ARG A 44 19.57 2.29 5.24
N ARG A 45 18.41 1.61 5.22
CA ARG A 45 17.64 1.43 3.98
C ARG A 45 17.11 2.75 3.44
N ASP A 46 16.56 3.61 4.29
CA ASP A 46 16.13 4.95 3.91
C ASP A 46 17.29 5.80 3.38
N GLU A 47 18.44 5.78 4.07
CA GLU A 47 19.64 6.51 3.64
C GLU A 47 20.16 6.02 2.28
N SER A 48 20.15 4.71 2.06
CA SER A 48 20.48 4.13 0.75
C SER A 48 19.47 4.55 -0.32
N LEU A 49 18.18 4.50 0.01
CA LEU A 49 17.09 4.89 -0.88
C LEU A 49 17.22 6.35 -1.34
N VAL A 50 17.56 7.27 -0.44
CA VAL A 50 17.58 8.72 -0.72
C VAL A 50 18.83 9.17 -1.46
N ARG A 51 19.96 8.45 -1.35
CA ARG A 51 21.26 8.86 -1.93
C ARG A 51 21.24 9.22 -3.41
N SER A 52 20.41 8.53 -4.18
CA SER A 52 20.30 8.74 -5.64
C SER A 52 19.06 9.51 -6.06
N ARG A 53 18.25 9.99 -5.10
CA ARG A 53 16.95 10.64 -5.35
C ARG A 53 17.04 12.13 -5.03
N GLY A 54 16.44 12.97 -5.83
CA GLY A 54 16.54 14.42 -5.72
C GLY A 54 15.67 15.07 -4.63
N TRP A 55 15.10 14.31 -3.69
CA TRP A 55 14.32 14.84 -2.57
C TRP A 55 15.06 14.71 -1.23
N GLN A 56 14.71 15.58 -0.28
CA GLN A 56 15.30 15.61 1.05
C GLN A 56 14.48 14.76 2.02
N LEU A 57 15.14 13.97 2.88
CA LEU A 57 14.51 13.23 3.96
C LEU A 57 14.83 13.86 5.31
N GLU A 58 13.79 14.22 6.05
CA GLU A 58 13.86 14.58 7.45
C GLU A 58 13.09 13.56 8.29
N ARG A 59 13.70 13.01 9.31
CA ARG A 59 13.14 11.88 10.05
C ARG A 59 13.11 12.10 11.55
N ILE A 60 12.03 11.66 12.19
CA ILE A 60 11.93 11.57 13.66
C ILE A 60 12.17 10.13 14.05
N ASP A 61 13.34 9.87 14.62
CA ASP A 61 13.67 8.53 15.09
C ASP A 61 12.95 8.21 16.41
N LEU A 62 12.10 7.19 16.37
CA LEU A 62 11.34 6.71 17.52
C LEU A 62 12.16 5.81 18.44
N HIS A 63 13.30 5.28 17.95
CA HIS A 63 14.18 4.39 18.67
C HIS A 63 15.60 4.99 18.72
N SER A 64 16.07 5.27 19.91
CA SER A 64 17.43 5.74 20.15
C SER A 64 18.07 4.89 21.23
N ASP A 65 19.33 4.53 21.05
CA ASP A 65 20.10 3.79 22.04
C ASP A 65 20.56 4.70 23.20
N LEU A 66 20.63 6.00 22.95
CA LEU A 66 20.98 6.98 23.97
C LEU A 66 19.88 7.08 25.03
N TRP A 67 20.26 7.23 26.29
CA TRP A 67 19.31 7.29 27.40
C TRP A 67 18.29 8.43 27.25
N VAL A 68 18.69 9.60 26.73
CA VAL A 68 17.80 10.73 26.43
C VAL A 68 16.74 10.35 25.39
N GLY A 69 17.14 9.62 24.34
CA GLY A 69 16.21 9.13 23.35
C GLY A 69 15.24 8.08 23.88
N LYS A 70 15.70 7.21 24.79
CA LYS A 70 14.83 6.23 25.49
C LYS A 70 13.80 6.94 26.37
N LEU A 71 14.20 7.97 27.13
CA LEU A 71 13.27 8.79 27.93
C LEU A 71 12.25 9.52 27.06
N ARG A 72 12.70 10.14 25.97
CA ARG A 72 11.81 10.79 25.00
C ARG A 72 10.79 9.80 24.44
N SER A 73 11.23 8.64 24.00
CA SER A 73 10.36 7.59 23.46
C SER A 73 9.38 7.05 24.51
N ALA A 74 9.82 6.90 25.76
CA ALA A 74 8.95 6.50 26.87
C ALA A 74 7.88 7.57 27.15
N TRP A 75 8.25 8.84 27.17
CA TRP A 75 7.32 9.95 27.35
C TRP A 75 6.29 10.04 26.20
N MET A 76 6.74 9.89 24.95
CA MET A 76 5.85 9.88 23.79
C MET A 76 4.86 8.74 23.84
N ARG A 77 5.29 7.52 24.23
CA ARG A 77 4.39 6.37 24.44
C ARG A 77 3.43 6.60 25.59
N GLY A 78 3.90 7.19 26.70
CA GLY A 78 3.04 7.57 27.85
C GLY A 78 1.95 8.55 27.44
N ARG A 79 2.33 9.62 26.74
CA ARG A 79 1.41 10.62 26.16
C ARG A 79 0.33 9.96 25.28
N ARG A 80 0.73 9.04 24.39
CA ARG A 80 -0.20 8.31 23.53
C ARG A 80 -1.18 7.47 24.34
N ARG A 81 -0.71 6.74 25.37
CA ARG A 81 -1.59 5.91 26.23
C ARG A 81 -2.60 6.76 26.98
N LEU A 82 -2.17 7.88 27.55
CA LEU A 82 -3.06 8.82 28.25
C LEU A 82 -4.09 9.41 27.30
N ALA A 83 -3.68 9.81 26.09
CA ALA A 83 -4.60 10.31 25.08
C ALA A 83 -5.61 9.24 24.63
N SER A 84 -5.18 7.99 24.47
CA SER A 84 -6.08 6.89 24.15
C SER A 84 -7.12 6.65 25.23
N ALA A 85 -6.71 6.61 26.50
CA ALA A 85 -7.63 6.49 27.63
C ALA A 85 -8.61 7.68 27.73
N ALA A 86 -8.11 8.92 27.55
CA ALA A 86 -8.95 10.11 27.56
C ALA A 86 -9.93 10.13 26.37
N PHE A 87 -9.52 9.67 25.18
CA PHE A 87 -10.39 9.58 24.02
C PHE A 87 -11.57 8.62 24.26
N GLN A 88 -11.31 7.48 24.90
CA GLN A 88 -12.38 6.54 25.26
C GLN A 88 -13.43 7.15 26.17
N GLN A 89 -13.08 8.15 26.98
CA GLN A 89 -14.01 8.78 27.94
C GLN A 89 -14.78 9.97 27.33
N VAL A 90 -14.09 10.84 26.60
CA VAL A 90 -14.68 12.13 26.17
C VAL A 90 -14.76 12.30 24.65
N GLN A 91 -14.18 11.40 23.86
CA GLN A 91 -14.20 11.36 22.39
C GLN A 91 -13.82 12.69 21.69
N TRP A 92 -13.02 13.53 22.34
CA TRP A 92 -12.52 14.76 21.70
C TRP A 92 -11.47 14.44 20.63
N THR A 93 -11.63 15.03 19.46
CA THR A 93 -10.73 14.81 18.31
C THR A 93 -9.25 15.02 18.67
N ARG A 94 -8.95 15.99 19.53
CA ARG A 94 -7.57 16.24 19.98
C ARG A 94 -6.94 15.03 20.69
N PHE A 95 -7.72 14.26 21.44
CA PHE A 95 -7.22 13.01 22.05
C PHE A 95 -7.08 11.90 21.00
N ALA A 96 -7.97 11.85 20.00
CA ALA A 96 -7.84 10.95 18.87
C ALA A 96 -6.52 11.17 18.12
N GLU A 97 -6.16 12.42 17.84
CA GLU A 97 -4.91 12.81 17.18
C GLU A 97 -3.68 12.28 17.93
N TYR A 98 -3.60 12.53 19.24
CA TYR A 98 -2.49 12.09 20.07
C TYR A 98 -2.48 10.56 20.32
N SER A 99 -3.63 9.90 20.29
CA SER A 99 -3.73 8.44 20.40
C SER A 99 -3.28 7.72 19.14
N SER A 100 -3.48 8.34 17.97
CA SER A 100 -3.16 7.75 16.67
C SER A 100 -1.72 8.02 16.24
N CYS A 101 -1.14 9.18 16.62
CA CYS A 101 0.24 9.53 16.27
C CYS A 101 1.08 9.80 17.51
N THR A 102 2.07 8.92 17.76
CA THR A 102 2.98 9.03 18.92
C THR A 102 3.79 10.34 18.91
N SER A 103 4.14 10.86 17.74
CA SER A 103 5.03 12.00 17.55
C SER A 103 4.36 13.21 16.90
N LEU A 104 3.07 13.40 17.18
CA LEU A 104 2.26 14.44 16.54
C LEU A 104 2.89 15.86 16.60
N PRO A 105 3.30 16.42 17.76
CA PRO A 105 3.87 17.76 17.81
C PRO A 105 5.23 17.85 17.13
N GLU A 106 6.05 16.82 17.29
CA GLU A 106 7.38 16.77 16.70
C GLU A 106 7.31 16.72 15.18
N LEU A 107 6.39 15.91 14.65
CA LEU A 107 6.13 15.78 13.22
C LEU A 107 5.57 17.09 12.65
N THR A 108 4.62 17.72 13.34
CA THR A 108 4.07 19.04 12.96
C THR A 108 5.16 20.10 12.90
N ARG A 109 6.04 20.15 13.92
CA ARG A 109 7.16 21.11 13.94
C ARG A 109 8.11 20.90 12.77
N LEU A 110 8.46 19.65 12.49
CA LEU A 110 9.39 19.31 11.41
C LEU A 110 8.75 19.62 10.05
N ALA A 111 7.51 19.22 9.82
CA ALA A 111 6.79 19.48 8.58
C ALA A 111 6.60 20.99 8.30
N SER A 112 6.47 21.82 9.35
CA SER A 112 6.32 23.28 9.23
C SER A 112 7.65 24.05 9.35
N ALA A 113 8.80 23.39 9.43
CA ALA A 113 10.10 24.05 9.62
C ALA A 113 10.58 24.84 8.40
N GLN A 114 10.08 24.50 7.21
CA GLN A 114 10.43 25.16 5.95
C GLN A 114 9.15 25.52 5.19
N PRO A 115 9.17 26.58 4.37
CA PRO A 115 8.04 26.95 3.54
C PRO A 115 7.65 25.85 2.55
N ALA A 116 6.34 25.63 2.39
CA ALA A 116 5.79 24.69 1.43
C ALA A 116 4.61 25.34 0.68
N ASP A 117 4.38 24.92 -0.56
CA ASP A 117 3.21 25.30 -1.35
C ASP A 117 2.12 24.21 -1.23
N TRP A 118 2.57 22.96 -0.98
CA TRP A 118 1.74 21.81 -0.65
C TRP A 118 2.31 21.03 0.53
N VAL A 119 1.42 20.57 1.41
CA VAL A 119 1.71 19.54 2.41
C VAL A 119 0.77 18.37 2.15
N ILE A 120 1.33 17.18 1.89
CA ILE A 120 0.56 16.00 1.53
C ILE A 120 0.76 14.94 2.62
N ALA A 121 -0.34 14.50 3.23
CA ALA A 121 -0.32 13.45 4.24
C ALA A 121 -0.46 12.08 3.59
N HIS A 122 0.42 11.16 3.95
CA HIS A 122 0.28 9.73 3.66
C HIS A 122 -0.20 9.00 4.91
N THR A 123 -1.40 8.48 4.86
CA THR A 123 -2.20 7.85 5.92
C THR A 123 -2.86 8.81 6.92
N GLN A 124 -3.94 8.34 7.52
CA GLN A 124 -4.78 9.10 8.46
C GLN A 124 -4.03 9.54 9.72
N THR A 125 -3.09 8.73 10.20
CA THR A 125 -2.40 8.98 11.47
C THR A 125 -1.53 10.24 11.46
N VAL A 126 -1.06 10.68 10.30
CA VAL A 126 -0.25 11.90 10.14
C VAL A 126 -1.02 13.08 9.56
N LEU A 127 -2.28 12.87 9.15
CA LEU A 127 -3.13 13.93 8.60
C LEU A 127 -3.28 15.13 9.54
N PRO A 128 -3.44 15.00 10.88
CA PRO A 128 -3.47 16.14 11.79
C PRO A 128 -2.18 16.95 11.78
N SER A 129 -1.01 16.29 11.68
CA SER A 129 0.29 16.98 11.59
C SER A 129 0.44 17.73 10.29
N ALA A 130 0.05 17.11 9.17
CA ALA A 130 0.08 17.73 7.85
C ALA A 130 -0.86 18.93 7.76
N ALA A 131 -2.09 18.82 8.26
CA ALA A 131 -3.05 19.91 8.31
C ALA A 131 -2.54 21.11 9.12
N SER A 132 -1.95 20.83 10.29
CA SER A 132 -1.35 21.86 11.12
C SER A 132 -0.14 22.54 10.45
N ALA A 133 0.69 21.75 9.75
CA ALA A 133 1.83 22.28 9.00
C ALA A 133 1.38 23.10 7.78
N ALA A 134 0.38 22.64 7.03
CA ALA A 134 -0.19 23.38 5.91
C ALA A 134 -0.72 24.74 6.33
N LYS A 135 -1.44 24.79 7.46
CA LYS A 135 -1.92 26.08 8.05
C LYS A 135 -0.77 27.03 8.38
N ARG A 136 0.31 26.52 9.03
CA ARG A 136 1.47 27.35 9.42
C ARG A 136 2.26 27.86 8.23
N CYS A 137 2.36 27.07 7.17
CA CYS A 137 3.06 27.44 5.95
C CYS A 137 2.19 28.23 4.95
N ASN A 138 0.90 28.45 5.24
CA ASN A 138 -0.09 28.93 4.28
C ASN A 138 -0.08 28.09 2.98
N ALA A 139 0.07 26.80 3.14
CA ALA A 139 0.14 25.78 2.08
C ALA A 139 -1.21 25.09 1.90
N ARG A 140 -1.37 24.43 0.77
CA ARG A 140 -2.49 23.52 0.51
C ARG A 140 -2.26 22.18 1.19
N LEU A 141 -3.36 21.55 1.59
CA LEU A 141 -3.37 20.22 2.19
C LEU A 141 -3.86 19.21 1.16
N GLY A 142 -3.02 18.21 0.83
CA GLY A 142 -3.40 17.00 0.13
C GLY A 142 -3.43 15.81 1.09
N PHE A 143 -4.25 14.82 0.78
CA PHE A 143 -4.30 13.58 1.56
C PHE A 143 -4.33 12.36 0.65
N ASP A 144 -3.44 11.42 0.91
CA ASP A 144 -3.41 10.11 0.28
C ASP A 144 -3.83 9.02 1.26
N SER A 145 -4.99 8.39 0.98
CA SER A 145 -5.54 7.27 1.74
C SER A 145 -5.16 5.97 1.07
N GLU A 146 -4.03 5.41 1.50
CA GLU A 146 -3.55 4.12 0.98
C GLU A 146 -4.41 2.94 1.44
N ASP A 147 -4.91 3.02 2.70
CA ASP A 147 -5.77 2.05 3.36
C ASP A 147 -6.90 2.74 4.13
N LEU A 148 -8.00 2.04 4.36
CA LEU A 148 -9.09 2.47 5.25
C LEU A 148 -8.78 2.07 6.69
N LEU A 149 -7.91 2.82 7.37
CA LEU A 149 -7.54 2.52 8.75
C LEU A 149 -8.73 2.58 9.72
N SER A 150 -9.76 3.36 9.40
CA SER A 150 -11.02 3.42 10.16
C SER A 150 -11.85 2.13 10.09
N GLU A 151 -11.52 1.22 9.14
CA GLU A 151 -12.26 -0.01 8.88
C GLU A 151 -11.43 -1.28 9.15
N MET A 152 -10.31 -1.15 9.87
CA MET A 152 -9.42 -2.29 10.20
C MET A 152 -9.99 -3.23 11.27
N GLY A 153 -11.06 -2.83 11.97
CA GLY A 153 -11.73 -3.64 12.97
C GLY A 153 -11.03 -3.69 14.35
N ASP A 154 -10.06 -2.80 14.58
CA ASP A 154 -9.35 -2.71 15.85
C ASP A 154 -9.79 -1.52 16.71
N ALA A 155 -9.26 -1.43 17.93
CA ALA A 155 -9.62 -0.39 18.90
C ALA A 155 -9.22 1.03 18.48
N SER A 156 -8.42 1.20 17.42
CA SER A 156 -8.00 2.52 16.92
C SER A 156 -9.01 3.14 15.94
N CYS A 157 -9.92 2.35 15.37
CA CYS A 157 -10.85 2.76 14.33
C CYS A 157 -11.65 4.02 14.69
N GLU A 158 -12.17 4.12 15.90
CA GLU A 158 -12.95 5.30 16.32
C GLU A 158 -12.10 6.58 16.37
N ALA A 159 -10.84 6.48 16.81
CA ALA A 159 -9.94 7.61 16.79
C ALA A 159 -9.60 8.04 15.34
N ILE A 160 -9.43 7.08 14.45
CA ILE A 160 -9.20 7.36 13.03
C ILE A 160 -10.45 8.01 12.41
N ARG A 161 -11.67 7.51 12.69
CA ARG A 161 -12.92 8.14 12.20
C ARG A 161 -13.08 9.57 12.71
N ALA A 162 -12.66 9.86 13.93
CA ALA A 162 -12.67 11.23 14.45
C ALA A 162 -11.70 12.16 13.69
N ILE A 163 -10.52 11.64 13.32
CA ILE A 163 -9.54 12.34 12.50
C ILE A 163 -10.10 12.59 11.09
N GLU A 164 -10.62 11.55 10.43
CA GLU A 164 -11.18 11.63 9.08
C GLU A 164 -12.32 12.65 9.05
N ARG A 165 -13.30 12.57 9.98
CA ARG A 165 -14.41 13.54 10.08
C ARG A 165 -13.93 14.98 10.23
N ARG A 166 -12.83 15.20 10.94
CA ARG A 166 -12.32 16.53 11.21
C ARG A 166 -11.51 17.11 10.07
N TYR A 167 -10.69 16.29 9.40
CA TYR A 167 -9.65 16.79 8.50
C TYR A 167 -9.91 16.55 7.01
N LEU A 168 -10.70 15.52 6.62
CA LEU A 168 -10.98 15.29 5.21
C LEU A 168 -11.64 16.51 4.53
N PRO A 169 -12.59 17.24 5.18
CA PRO A 169 -13.16 18.44 4.57
C PRO A 169 -12.17 19.61 4.39
N GLU A 170 -11.00 19.58 5.05
CA GLU A 170 -9.96 20.60 4.90
C GLU A 170 -9.01 20.31 3.72
N CYS A 171 -9.04 19.11 3.17
CA CYS A 171 -8.16 18.71 2.07
C CYS A 171 -8.61 19.34 0.75
N GLN A 172 -7.66 19.89 -0.01
CA GLN A 172 -7.91 20.38 -1.37
C GLN A 172 -8.07 19.24 -2.36
N TYR A 173 -7.37 18.11 -2.13
CA TYR A 173 -7.66 16.85 -2.80
C TYR A 173 -7.50 15.68 -1.81
N ILE A 174 -8.19 14.61 -2.14
CA ILE A 174 -8.03 13.31 -1.49
C ILE A 174 -7.81 12.29 -2.59
N SER A 175 -6.76 11.47 -2.46
CA SER A 175 -6.54 10.30 -3.29
C SER A 175 -6.78 9.02 -2.50
N VAL A 176 -7.25 8.00 -3.20
CA VAL A 176 -7.57 6.68 -2.63
C VAL A 176 -7.05 5.57 -3.54
N ALA A 177 -6.83 4.37 -2.99
CA ALA A 177 -6.29 3.25 -3.76
C ALA A 177 -7.35 2.51 -4.61
N SER A 178 -8.64 2.80 -4.43
CA SER A 178 -9.74 2.16 -5.19
C SER A 178 -11.01 3.02 -5.20
N ASN A 179 -11.89 2.80 -6.19
CA ASN A 179 -13.21 3.44 -6.24
C ASN A 179 -14.08 3.04 -5.04
N CYS A 180 -13.97 1.78 -4.57
CA CYS A 180 -14.71 1.31 -3.40
C CYS A 180 -14.32 2.06 -2.12
N MET A 181 -13.04 2.40 -1.95
CA MET A 181 -12.58 3.26 -0.86
C MET A 181 -13.13 4.68 -0.99
N GLY A 182 -13.08 5.26 -2.19
CA GLY A 182 -13.63 6.58 -2.48
C GLY A 182 -15.11 6.67 -2.14
N ALA A 183 -15.91 5.76 -2.65
CA ALA A 183 -17.34 5.69 -2.38
C ALA A 183 -17.66 5.54 -0.88
N HIS A 184 -16.84 4.77 -0.14
CA HIS A 184 -16.98 4.66 1.31
C HIS A 184 -16.74 6.01 2.00
N LEU A 185 -15.66 6.71 1.67
CA LEU A 185 -15.35 8.01 2.29
C LEU A 185 -16.39 9.08 1.97
N VAL A 186 -16.88 9.14 0.72
CA VAL A 186 -17.99 10.02 0.33
C VAL A 186 -19.24 9.74 1.17
N LYS A 187 -19.63 8.48 1.28
CA LYS A 187 -20.80 8.07 2.06
C LYS A 187 -20.64 8.36 3.56
N ALA A 188 -19.47 8.13 4.12
CA ALA A 188 -19.22 8.26 5.56
C ALA A 188 -19.05 9.72 6.00
N TYR A 189 -18.48 10.57 5.14
CA TYR A 189 -18.06 11.92 5.54
C TYR A 189 -18.65 13.06 4.68
N GLY A 190 -19.40 12.76 3.63
CA GLY A 190 -20.01 13.79 2.76
C GLY A 190 -18.99 14.66 2.02
N ILE A 191 -17.81 14.15 1.76
CA ILE A 191 -16.73 14.86 1.03
C ILE A 191 -16.94 14.78 -0.48
N ALA A 192 -16.25 15.64 -1.23
CA ALA A 192 -16.16 15.50 -2.69
C ALA A 192 -15.53 14.17 -3.07
N GLU A 193 -15.85 13.69 -4.27
CA GLU A 193 -15.33 12.41 -4.76
C GLU A 193 -13.81 12.39 -4.81
N PRO A 194 -13.15 11.46 -4.09
CA PRO A 194 -11.70 11.31 -4.13
C PRO A 194 -11.22 10.84 -5.50
N VAL A 195 -9.99 11.18 -5.84
CA VAL A 195 -9.35 10.69 -7.06
C VAL A 195 -8.72 9.32 -6.80
N VAL A 196 -9.03 8.37 -7.65
CA VAL A 196 -8.41 7.04 -7.57
C VAL A 196 -7.03 7.10 -8.19
N LEU A 197 -6.04 6.83 -7.36
CA LEU A 197 -4.66 6.53 -7.72
C LEU A 197 -4.37 5.11 -7.26
N HIS A 198 -4.30 4.16 -8.19
CA HIS A 198 -4.01 2.78 -7.85
C HIS A 198 -2.59 2.62 -7.29
N ASN A 199 -2.41 1.69 -6.37
CA ASN A 199 -1.08 1.41 -5.81
C ASN A 199 -0.25 0.50 -6.74
N VAL A 200 -0.12 0.92 -7.98
CA VAL A 200 0.57 0.25 -9.08
C VAL A 200 2.08 0.53 -9.07
N PHE A 201 2.81 -0.18 -9.89
CA PHE A 201 4.26 -0.11 -9.98
C PHE A 201 4.69 0.54 -11.31
N PRO A 202 5.86 1.21 -11.36
CA PRO A 202 6.41 1.68 -12.64
C PRO A 202 6.79 0.48 -13.52
N VAL A 203 6.59 0.64 -14.84
CA VAL A 203 6.91 -0.42 -15.82
C VAL A 203 8.38 -0.82 -15.75
N SER A 204 9.26 0.11 -15.40
CA SER A 204 10.71 -0.13 -15.28
C SER A 204 11.10 -1.20 -14.25
N LEU A 205 10.26 -1.53 -13.27
CA LEU A 205 10.53 -2.66 -12.37
C LEU A 205 10.47 -4.03 -13.08
N ALA A 206 9.90 -4.08 -14.27
CA ALA A 206 9.85 -5.26 -15.12
C ALA A 206 10.86 -5.20 -16.28
N ASP A 207 11.78 -4.23 -16.28
CA ASP A 207 12.81 -4.10 -17.33
C ASP A 207 13.71 -5.36 -17.35
N GLY A 208 13.91 -5.89 -18.56
CA GLY A 208 14.65 -7.14 -18.74
C GLY A 208 13.87 -8.42 -18.52
N MET A 209 12.63 -8.35 -18.02
CA MET A 209 11.76 -9.53 -17.95
C MET A 209 11.35 -9.98 -19.35
N ARG A 210 11.38 -11.31 -19.55
CA ARG A 210 10.84 -11.90 -20.79
C ARG A 210 9.31 -11.76 -20.80
N PRO A 211 8.71 -11.34 -21.91
CA PRO A 211 7.25 -11.36 -22.05
C PRO A 211 6.72 -12.79 -21.98
N PRO A 212 5.44 -13.03 -21.66
CA PRO A 212 4.88 -14.36 -21.47
C PRO A 212 5.16 -15.36 -22.59
N HIS A 213 5.12 -14.90 -23.86
CA HIS A 213 5.37 -15.73 -25.03
C HIS A 213 6.83 -16.23 -25.17
N ALA A 214 7.77 -15.57 -24.50
CA ALA A 214 9.19 -15.93 -24.53
C ALA A 214 9.64 -16.70 -23.28
N ARG A 215 8.70 -17.10 -22.39
CA ARG A 215 8.98 -17.85 -21.17
C ARG A 215 8.90 -19.35 -21.39
N PRO A 216 9.65 -20.15 -20.62
CA PRO A 216 9.53 -21.60 -20.67
C PRO A 216 8.12 -22.04 -20.22
N VAL A 217 7.65 -23.11 -20.82
CA VAL A 217 6.43 -23.81 -20.36
C VAL A 217 6.85 -24.84 -19.30
N HIS A 218 6.24 -24.76 -18.13
CA HIS A 218 6.52 -25.69 -17.04
C HIS A 218 5.65 -26.94 -17.15
N ALA A 219 6.19 -28.09 -16.72
CA ALA A 219 5.44 -29.35 -16.66
C ALA A 219 4.32 -29.31 -15.60
N LEU A 220 4.55 -28.58 -14.52
CA LEU A 220 3.58 -28.31 -13.45
C LEU A 220 3.15 -26.86 -13.49
N LEU A 221 1.90 -26.59 -13.14
CA LEU A 221 1.40 -25.22 -12.97
C LEU A 221 2.06 -24.61 -11.73
N ARG A 222 2.88 -23.57 -11.92
CA ARG A 222 3.57 -22.87 -10.85
C ARG A 222 2.71 -21.70 -10.34
N ILE A 223 2.23 -21.86 -9.11
CA ILE A 223 1.35 -20.91 -8.45
C ILE A 223 2.16 -20.10 -7.44
N HIS A 224 2.07 -18.79 -7.48
CA HIS A 224 2.82 -17.89 -6.60
C HIS A 224 1.92 -17.07 -5.71
N TRP A 225 2.27 -17.00 -4.44
CA TRP A 225 1.70 -16.08 -3.48
C TRP A 225 2.81 -15.27 -2.80
N VAL A 226 2.66 -13.96 -2.75
CA VAL A 226 3.62 -13.04 -2.12
C VAL A 226 2.95 -12.13 -1.11
N SER A 227 3.64 -11.87 0.01
CA SER A 227 3.26 -10.85 0.99
C SER A 227 4.48 -10.35 1.75
N GLN A 228 4.36 -9.22 2.43
CA GLN A 228 5.42 -8.76 3.35
C GLN A 228 5.64 -9.77 4.48
N THR A 229 4.55 -10.35 4.99
CA THR A 229 4.60 -11.37 6.06
C THR A 229 3.85 -12.61 5.64
N LEU A 230 4.41 -13.77 5.94
CA LEU A 230 3.76 -15.06 5.76
C LEU A 230 2.94 -15.39 7.03
N GLY A 231 1.66 -15.78 6.85
CA GLY A 231 0.78 -16.15 7.96
C GLY A 231 -0.43 -16.93 7.50
N VAL A 232 -1.04 -17.71 8.40
CA VAL A 232 -2.18 -18.57 8.13
C VAL A 232 -3.50 -17.81 7.91
N ASP A 233 -3.56 -16.57 8.37
CA ASP A 233 -4.71 -15.65 8.28
C ASP A 233 -4.85 -14.99 6.90
N ARG A 234 -4.02 -15.37 5.93
CA ARG A 234 -3.90 -14.74 4.61
C ARG A 234 -4.65 -15.47 3.50
N GLY A 235 -5.61 -16.33 3.83
CA GLY A 235 -6.43 -17.06 2.85
C GLY A 235 -5.71 -18.26 2.18
N LEU A 236 -4.52 -18.64 2.65
CA LEU A 236 -3.74 -19.76 2.09
C LEU A 236 -4.47 -21.11 2.18
N GLN A 237 -5.42 -21.26 3.10
CA GLN A 237 -6.21 -22.47 3.22
C GLN A 237 -6.94 -22.80 1.92
N ASP A 238 -7.47 -21.81 1.20
CA ASP A 238 -8.23 -22.01 -0.03
C ASP A 238 -7.38 -22.76 -1.10
N ILE A 239 -6.13 -22.33 -1.30
CA ILE A 239 -5.26 -22.98 -2.30
C ILE A 239 -4.73 -24.34 -1.82
N PHE A 240 -4.49 -24.51 -0.51
CA PHE A 240 -4.06 -25.79 0.02
C PHE A 240 -5.17 -26.85 -0.11
N GLU A 241 -6.41 -26.51 0.21
CA GLU A 241 -7.55 -27.41 -0.02
C GLU A 241 -7.81 -27.64 -1.52
N ALA A 242 -7.74 -26.60 -2.34
CA ALA A 242 -7.92 -26.70 -3.78
C ALA A 242 -6.89 -27.65 -4.41
N SER A 243 -5.65 -27.65 -3.94
CA SER A 243 -4.57 -28.48 -4.49
C SER A 243 -4.86 -29.99 -4.39
N GLY A 244 -5.59 -30.44 -3.38
CA GLY A 244 -6.04 -31.83 -3.25
C GLY A 244 -6.93 -32.31 -4.41
N HIS A 245 -7.59 -31.38 -5.12
CA HIS A 245 -8.40 -31.67 -6.29
C HIS A 245 -7.61 -31.61 -7.62
N LEU A 246 -6.37 -31.08 -7.62
CA LEU A 246 -5.56 -30.84 -8.82
C LEU A 246 -4.61 -31.98 -9.19
N ARG A 247 -4.70 -33.12 -8.52
CA ARG A 247 -3.95 -34.37 -8.82
C ARG A 247 -2.43 -34.14 -8.99
N GLU A 248 -1.81 -33.44 -8.04
CA GLU A 248 -0.35 -33.18 -8.00
C GLU A 248 0.23 -32.48 -9.25
N ARG A 249 -0.59 -31.75 -10.00
CA ARG A 249 -0.15 -31.04 -11.21
C ARG A 249 0.25 -29.59 -10.94
N VAL A 250 0.53 -29.25 -9.68
CA VAL A 250 0.83 -27.89 -9.25
C VAL A 250 2.05 -27.83 -8.32
N GLU A 251 2.74 -26.70 -8.32
CA GLU A 251 3.68 -26.28 -7.30
C GLU A 251 3.18 -24.95 -6.69
N ILE A 252 3.15 -24.84 -5.36
CA ILE A 252 2.67 -23.65 -4.66
C ILE A 252 3.86 -22.97 -3.99
N HIS A 253 4.23 -21.80 -4.49
CA HIS A 253 5.37 -21.03 -4.04
C HIS A 253 4.91 -19.87 -3.16
N LEU A 254 5.38 -19.82 -1.92
CA LEU A 254 5.03 -18.79 -0.93
C LEU A 254 6.25 -17.95 -0.59
N ARG A 255 6.14 -16.63 -0.75
CA ARG A 255 7.20 -15.70 -0.42
C ARG A 255 6.72 -14.66 0.59
N GLY A 256 7.42 -14.53 1.70
CA GLY A 256 7.16 -13.51 2.72
C GLY A 256 8.09 -13.66 3.92
N GLN A 257 8.27 -12.57 4.67
CA GLN A 257 9.01 -12.65 5.93
C GLN A 257 8.20 -13.46 6.94
N ALA A 258 8.86 -14.35 7.66
CA ALA A 258 8.23 -15.16 8.68
C ALA A 258 9.23 -15.58 9.76
N SER A 259 8.79 -15.62 11.01
CA SER A 259 9.48 -16.34 12.07
C SER A 259 9.39 -17.86 11.83
N GLU A 260 10.24 -18.62 12.45
CA GLU A 260 10.18 -20.09 12.33
C GLU A 260 8.81 -20.64 12.75
N GLY A 261 8.21 -20.14 13.83
CA GLY A 261 6.87 -20.56 14.25
C GLY A 261 5.76 -20.20 13.24
N GLN A 262 5.90 -19.10 12.48
CA GLN A 262 4.95 -18.77 11.41
C GLN A 262 5.12 -19.69 10.20
N LYS A 263 6.36 -20.03 9.82
CA LYS A 263 6.65 -21.02 8.76
C LYS A 263 6.05 -22.38 9.12
N GLU A 264 6.32 -22.84 10.35
CA GLU A 264 5.78 -24.09 10.87
C GLU A 264 4.24 -24.09 10.86
N ALA A 265 3.59 -23.02 11.29
CA ALA A 265 2.13 -22.91 11.28
C ALA A 265 1.56 -23.02 9.86
N VAL A 266 2.22 -22.40 8.85
CA VAL A 266 1.80 -22.48 7.44
C VAL A 266 2.01 -23.90 6.88
N LEU A 267 3.14 -24.53 7.17
CA LEU A 267 3.41 -25.91 6.73
C LEU A 267 2.46 -26.91 7.38
N ASN A 268 2.16 -26.75 8.67
CA ASN A 268 1.17 -27.56 9.37
C ASN A 268 -0.25 -27.38 8.80
N LEU A 269 -0.60 -26.14 8.37
CA LEU A 269 -1.86 -25.91 7.65
C LEU A 269 -1.88 -26.65 6.31
N ALA A 270 -0.79 -26.57 5.53
CA ALA A 270 -0.65 -27.28 4.26
C ALA A 270 -0.76 -28.80 4.44
N GLU A 271 -0.13 -29.35 5.49
CA GLU A 271 -0.22 -30.77 5.82
C GLU A 271 -1.65 -31.22 6.13
N ARG A 272 -2.36 -30.48 6.98
CA ARG A 272 -3.77 -30.74 7.30
C ARG A 272 -4.70 -30.69 6.09
N CYS A 273 -4.37 -29.89 5.07
CA CYS A 273 -5.09 -29.79 3.81
C CYS A 273 -4.59 -30.81 2.75
N GLY A 274 -3.60 -31.65 3.07
CA GLY A 274 -3.02 -32.61 2.12
C GLY A 274 -2.11 -32.00 1.06
N ALA A 275 -1.60 -30.79 1.27
CA ALA A 275 -0.79 -30.01 0.32
C ALA A 275 0.72 -30.00 0.66
N ALA A 276 1.18 -30.69 1.71
CA ALA A 276 2.55 -30.57 2.24
C ALA A 276 3.65 -30.73 1.17
N GLY A 277 3.53 -31.73 0.29
CA GLY A 277 4.51 -31.99 -0.78
C GLY A 277 4.48 -31.00 -1.93
N LEU A 278 3.47 -30.12 -2.00
CA LEU A 278 3.27 -29.17 -3.10
C LEU A 278 3.74 -27.75 -2.73
N VAL A 279 3.93 -27.46 -1.44
CA VAL A 279 4.25 -26.12 -0.93
C VAL A 279 5.76 -25.92 -0.84
N LYS A 280 6.24 -24.83 -1.41
CA LYS A 280 7.63 -24.37 -1.34
C LYS A 280 7.68 -22.97 -0.71
N LEU A 281 8.55 -22.80 0.28
CA LEU A 281 8.82 -21.49 0.87
C LEU A 281 10.01 -20.87 0.13
N ASP A 282 9.72 -19.80 -0.64
CA ASP A 282 10.76 -19.10 -1.38
C ASP A 282 11.56 -18.17 -0.46
N PRO A 283 12.85 -17.95 -0.75
CA PRO A 283 13.66 -17.02 0.01
C PRO A 283 13.12 -15.59 -0.06
N VAL A 284 13.28 -14.84 1.04
CA VAL A 284 13.03 -13.42 1.05
C VAL A 284 14.11 -12.72 0.24
N ILE A 285 13.69 -11.86 -0.68
CA ILE A 285 14.57 -11.08 -1.56
C ILE A 285 14.29 -9.58 -1.40
N GLU A 286 15.15 -8.75 -1.96
CA GLU A 286 14.96 -7.30 -1.96
C GLU A 286 13.69 -6.92 -2.75
N HIS A 287 13.03 -5.85 -2.30
CA HIS A 287 11.72 -5.44 -2.81
C HIS A 287 11.70 -5.27 -4.34
N ASP A 288 12.72 -4.63 -4.90
CA ASP A 288 12.81 -4.35 -6.33
C ASP A 288 13.01 -5.61 -7.18
N ALA A 289 13.58 -6.68 -6.60
CA ALA A 289 13.76 -7.96 -7.25
C ALA A 289 12.50 -8.85 -7.24
N VAL A 290 11.50 -8.51 -6.42
CA VAL A 290 10.28 -9.33 -6.26
C VAL A 290 9.52 -9.47 -7.59
N ILE A 291 9.29 -8.37 -8.30
CA ILE A 291 8.56 -8.36 -9.58
C ILE A 291 9.28 -9.23 -10.61
N GLN A 292 10.59 -9.04 -10.76
CA GLN A 292 11.38 -9.80 -11.73
C GLN A 292 11.38 -11.31 -11.43
N SER A 293 11.44 -11.69 -10.15
CA SER A 293 11.40 -13.09 -9.73
C SER A 293 10.06 -13.77 -10.06
N MET A 294 8.99 -13.00 -10.23
CA MET A 294 7.67 -13.55 -10.56
C MET A 294 7.61 -14.13 -11.97
N GLY A 295 8.54 -13.80 -12.85
CA GLY A 295 8.62 -14.36 -14.21
C GLY A 295 8.74 -15.87 -14.28
N GLU A 296 9.14 -16.53 -13.17
CA GLU A 296 9.29 -17.99 -13.04
C GLU A 296 7.96 -18.72 -12.74
N TYR A 297 6.85 -17.99 -12.55
CA TYR A 297 5.57 -18.58 -12.17
C TYR A 297 4.52 -18.35 -13.27
N ASP A 298 3.39 -19.04 -13.13
CA ASP A 298 2.29 -19.01 -14.09
C ASP A 298 1.09 -18.26 -13.55
N VAL A 299 0.75 -18.47 -12.28
CA VAL A 299 -0.45 -17.93 -11.63
C VAL A 299 -0.05 -17.17 -10.38
N GLY A 300 -0.61 -15.97 -10.22
CA GLY A 300 -0.53 -15.17 -9.00
C GLY A 300 -1.81 -15.27 -8.17
N LEU A 301 -1.70 -15.46 -6.86
CA LEU A 301 -2.82 -15.58 -5.94
C LEU A 301 -3.07 -14.29 -5.16
N ALA A 302 -4.30 -13.78 -5.25
CA ALA A 302 -4.79 -12.67 -4.44
C ALA A 302 -5.96 -13.15 -3.57
N LEU A 303 -5.65 -13.65 -2.37
CA LEU A 303 -6.56 -14.39 -1.50
C LEU A 303 -7.13 -13.52 -0.36
N GLU A 304 -7.47 -12.27 -0.68
CA GLU A 304 -7.97 -11.31 0.32
C GLU A 304 -9.34 -11.76 0.87
N ARG A 305 -9.53 -11.64 2.17
CA ARG A 305 -10.75 -12.10 2.83
C ARG A 305 -11.79 -10.99 2.91
N PRO A 306 -13.05 -11.26 2.57
CA PRO A 306 -14.14 -10.25 2.56
C PRO A 306 -14.63 -9.86 3.95
N ASP A 307 -14.31 -10.62 4.99
CA ASP A 307 -14.64 -10.34 6.39
C ASP A 307 -13.90 -9.10 6.95
N HIS A 308 -12.79 -8.72 6.35
CA HIS A 308 -12.10 -7.48 6.67
C HIS A 308 -12.55 -6.33 5.74
N GLN A 309 -13.32 -5.39 6.28
CA GLN A 309 -13.92 -4.29 5.53
C GLN A 309 -12.88 -3.45 4.76
N SER A 310 -11.73 -3.16 5.36
CA SER A 310 -10.65 -2.43 4.68
C SER A 310 -10.08 -3.24 3.51
N TYR A 311 -9.68 -4.49 3.74
CA TYR A 311 -9.09 -5.34 2.69
C TYR A 311 -10.07 -5.68 1.57
N SER A 312 -11.34 -5.80 1.88
CA SER A 312 -12.37 -6.09 0.89
C SER A 312 -12.59 -4.94 -0.11
N ARG A 313 -12.38 -3.68 0.33
CA ARG A 313 -12.55 -2.49 -0.52
C ARG A 313 -11.27 -2.06 -1.22
N THR A 314 -10.11 -2.49 -0.73
CA THR A 314 -8.82 -2.13 -1.34
C THR A 314 -8.46 -3.12 -2.44
N VAL A 315 -7.91 -2.62 -3.56
CA VAL A 315 -7.23 -3.47 -4.53
C VAL A 315 -5.87 -3.84 -3.95
N THR A 316 -5.66 -5.13 -3.70
CA THR A 316 -4.37 -5.57 -3.14
C THR A 316 -3.23 -5.34 -4.13
N ASN A 317 -2.09 -4.86 -3.63
CA ASN A 317 -0.87 -4.65 -4.43
C ASN A 317 -0.42 -5.92 -5.18
N LYS A 318 -0.80 -7.11 -4.70
CA LYS A 318 -0.51 -8.39 -5.35
C LYS A 318 -1.06 -8.45 -6.77
N VAL A 319 -2.31 -8.01 -6.98
CA VAL A 319 -2.93 -7.99 -8.32
C VAL A 319 -2.07 -7.17 -9.28
N PHE A 320 -1.65 -5.97 -8.89
CA PHE A 320 -0.81 -5.12 -9.74
C PHE A 320 0.60 -5.70 -9.95
N SER A 321 1.17 -6.36 -8.95
CA SER A 321 2.45 -7.07 -9.11
C SER A 321 2.33 -8.20 -10.13
N TYR A 322 1.26 -8.98 -10.08
CA TYR A 322 1.01 -10.08 -11.01
C TYR A 322 0.72 -9.59 -12.43
N LEU A 323 -0.07 -8.52 -12.57
CA LEU A 323 -0.29 -7.87 -13.86
C LEU A 323 1.08 -7.46 -14.47
N LEU A 324 1.90 -6.73 -13.72
CA LEU A 324 3.18 -6.23 -14.22
C LEU A 324 4.14 -7.36 -14.58
N ALA A 325 4.15 -8.43 -13.79
CA ALA A 325 4.94 -9.62 -14.06
C ALA A 325 4.35 -10.51 -15.16
N GLY A 326 3.13 -10.30 -15.63
CA GLY A 326 2.46 -11.12 -16.64
C GLY A 326 2.15 -12.54 -16.13
N LEU A 327 1.56 -12.65 -14.94
CA LEU A 327 0.98 -13.88 -14.40
C LEU A 327 -0.53 -13.87 -14.60
N ALA A 328 -1.11 -15.03 -14.86
CA ALA A 328 -2.56 -15.19 -14.76
C ALA A 328 -3.00 -15.01 -13.30
N ILE A 329 -4.14 -14.37 -13.06
CA ILE A 329 -4.56 -13.99 -11.71
C ILE A 329 -5.74 -14.85 -11.24
N ALA A 330 -5.57 -15.52 -10.10
CA ALA A 330 -6.65 -16.15 -9.37
C ALA A 330 -6.91 -15.34 -8.09
N ALA A 331 -8.06 -14.68 -8.01
CA ALA A 331 -8.37 -13.77 -6.92
C ALA A 331 -9.70 -14.10 -6.26
N THR A 332 -9.80 -13.85 -4.95
CA THR A 332 -11.08 -13.91 -4.24
C THR A 332 -11.99 -12.80 -4.72
N ASP A 333 -13.28 -13.08 -4.75
CA ASP A 333 -14.31 -12.16 -5.20
C ASP A 333 -14.60 -11.11 -4.11
N THR A 334 -13.84 -10.03 -4.14
CA THR A 334 -14.06 -8.85 -3.29
C THR A 334 -14.33 -7.60 -4.15
N PRO A 335 -15.04 -6.59 -3.64
CA PRO A 335 -15.30 -5.36 -4.38
C PRO A 335 -14.05 -4.71 -4.95
N GLY A 336 -12.95 -4.67 -4.16
CA GLY A 336 -11.69 -4.09 -4.61
C GLY A 336 -11.06 -4.89 -5.76
N GLN A 337 -11.03 -6.22 -5.69
CA GLN A 337 -10.43 -7.05 -6.74
C GLN A 337 -11.27 -7.07 -8.02
N ARG A 338 -12.61 -7.00 -7.89
CA ARG A 338 -13.51 -6.79 -9.03
C ARG A 338 -13.15 -5.54 -9.81
N GLU A 339 -12.84 -4.45 -9.13
CA GLU A 339 -12.54 -3.17 -9.78
C GLU A 339 -11.46 -3.27 -10.86
N VAL A 340 -10.50 -4.18 -10.69
CA VAL A 340 -9.43 -4.40 -11.67
C VAL A 340 -9.78 -5.55 -12.62
N LEU A 341 -10.23 -6.69 -12.11
CA LEU A 341 -10.43 -7.86 -12.96
C LEU A 341 -11.65 -7.73 -13.89
N ASP A 342 -12.65 -6.93 -13.55
CA ASP A 342 -13.76 -6.63 -14.47
C ASP A 342 -13.32 -5.75 -15.65
N GLN A 343 -12.24 -4.95 -15.49
CA GLN A 343 -11.64 -4.17 -16.59
C GLN A 343 -10.73 -5.02 -17.49
N VAL A 344 -10.17 -6.11 -16.96
CA VAL A 344 -9.27 -7.02 -17.68
C VAL A 344 -9.66 -8.47 -17.46
N PRO A 345 -10.89 -8.88 -17.84
CA PRO A 345 -11.42 -10.19 -17.51
C PRO A 345 -10.61 -11.35 -18.13
N ALA A 346 -9.87 -11.06 -19.20
CA ALA A 346 -8.98 -12.05 -19.82
C ALA A 346 -7.74 -12.35 -18.96
N ALA A 347 -7.35 -11.47 -18.03
CA ALA A 347 -6.11 -11.65 -17.23
C ALA A 347 -6.26 -12.65 -16.07
N GLY A 348 -7.50 -13.05 -15.73
CA GLY A 348 -7.68 -13.93 -14.59
C GLY A 348 -9.14 -14.25 -14.30
N PHE A 349 -9.38 -14.71 -13.09
CA PHE A 349 -10.73 -14.98 -12.61
C PHE A 349 -10.93 -14.63 -11.14
N LEU A 350 -12.19 -14.37 -10.78
CA LEU A 350 -12.65 -14.25 -9.41
C LEU A 350 -13.29 -15.56 -8.95
N TYR A 351 -13.15 -15.87 -7.64
CA TYR A 351 -13.84 -16.99 -7.01
C TYR A 351 -14.32 -16.59 -5.60
N PRO A 352 -15.42 -17.16 -5.07
CA PRO A 352 -15.88 -16.87 -3.72
C PRO A 352 -14.86 -17.31 -2.67
N ALA A 353 -14.44 -16.40 -1.77
CA ALA A 353 -13.49 -16.72 -0.71
C ALA A 353 -13.97 -17.91 0.14
N GLY A 354 -13.09 -18.84 0.47
CA GLY A 354 -13.39 -20.08 1.17
C GLY A 354 -13.96 -21.19 0.26
N ASN A 355 -14.15 -20.95 -1.05
CA ASN A 355 -14.62 -21.96 -1.97
C ASN A 355 -13.45 -22.59 -2.75
N SER A 356 -12.68 -23.43 -2.06
CA SER A 356 -11.53 -24.15 -2.62
C SER A 356 -11.87 -25.02 -3.84
N ARG A 357 -13.10 -25.54 -3.92
CA ARG A 357 -13.56 -26.34 -5.05
C ARG A 357 -13.68 -25.51 -6.33
N VAL A 358 -14.30 -24.33 -6.26
CA VAL A 358 -14.39 -23.41 -7.42
C VAL A 358 -13.00 -22.95 -7.85
N LEU A 359 -12.11 -22.67 -6.90
CA LEU A 359 -10.72 -22.35 -7.19
C LEU A 359 -10.04 -23.49 -7.95
N ALA A 360 -10.19 -24.74 -7.47
CA ALA A 360 -9.63 -25.91 -8.11
C ALA A 360 -10.18 -26.13 -9.53
N GLU A 361 -11.51 -26.01 -9.73
CA GLU A 361 -12.13 -26.17 -11.05
C GLU A 361 -11.56 -25.16 -12.07
N LYS A 362 -11.39 -23.89 -11.66
CA LYS A 362 -10.84 -22.84 -12.52
C LYS A 362 -9.34 -23.05 -12.83
N LEU A 363 -8.55 -23.45 -11.83
CA LEU A 363 -7.13 -23.80 -12.03
C LEU A 363 -6.99 -25.04 -12.91
N GLN A 364 -7.85 -26.05 -12.74
CA GLN A 364 -7.86 -27.25 -13.59
C GLN A 364 -8.16 -26.93 -15.05
N ASN A 365 -9.00 -25.91 -15.32
CA ASN A 365 -9.23 -25.45 -16.68
C ASN A 365 -7.94 -24.91 -17.31
N TRP A 366 -7.11 -24.17 -16.59
CA TRP A 366 -5.81 -23.70 -17.07
C TRP A 366 -4.80 -24.83 -17.29
N ILE A 367 -4.81 -25.84 -16.41
CA ILE A 367 -3.98 -27.04 -16.58
C ILE A 367 -4.37 -27.82 -17.85
N ASN A 368 -5.67 -27.95 -18.12
CA ASN A 368 -6.19 -28.67 -19.28
C ASN A 368 -6.12 -27.86 -20.57
N ASN A 369 -6.06 -26.53 -20.48
CA ASN A 369 -6.02 -25.61 -21.62
C ASN A 369 -4.87 -24.60 -21.48
N PRO A 370 -3.63 -24.98 -21.81
CA PRO A 370 -2.46 -24.11 -21.73
C PRO A 370 -2.57 -22.83 -22.57
N THR A 371 -3.34 -22.86 -23.67
CA THR A 371 -3.60 -21.66 -24.49
C THR A 371 -4.41 -20.62 -23.71
N SER A 372 -5.40 -21.05 -22.93
CA SER A 372 -6.17 -20.15 -22.07
C SER A 372 -5.30 -19.52 -20.96
N LEU A 373 -4.43 -20.30 -20.34
CA LEU A 373 -3.44 -19.80 -19.37
C LEU A 373 -2.51 -18.77 -20.00
N PHE A 374 -1.99 -19.07 -21.19
CA PHE A 374 -1.12 -18.16 -21.92
C PHE A 374 -1.83 -16.85 -22.26
N THR A 375 -3.09 -16.91 -22.74
CA THR A 375 -3.92 -15.73 -23.02
C THR A 375 -4.08 -14.88 -21.76
N ALA A 376 -4.30 -15.50 -20.60
CA ALA A 376 -4.44 -14.78 -19.35
C ALA A 376 -3.12 -14.08 -18.91
N LYS A 377 -1.99 -14.77 -19.05
CA LYS A 377 -0.66 -14.19 -18.77
C LYS A 377 -0.35 -13.01 -19.71
N GLN A 378 -0.69 -13.11 -20.99
CA GLN A 378 -0.47 -12.04 -21.96
C GLN A 378 -1.38 -10.85 -21.69
N ALA A 379 -2.67 -11.08 -21.41
CA ALA A 379 -3.62 -10.03 -21.04
C ALA A 379 -3.18 -9.26 -19.77
N ALA A 380 -2.66 -9.96 -18.77
CA ALA A 380 -2.10 -9.35 -17.58
C ALA A 380 -0.91 -8.44 -17.90
N TRP A 381 0.04 -8.94 -18.71
CA TRP A 381 1.22 -8.21 -19.15
C TRP A 381 0.88 -6.92 -19.92
N ASP A 382 -0.08 -7.01 -20.82
CA ASP A 382 -0.50 -5.88 -21.67
C ASP A 382 -1.27 -4.83 -20.85
N ALA A 383 -2.18 -5.28 -19.96
CA ALA A 383 -2.98 -4.41 -19.10
C ALA A 383 -2.10 -3.59 -18.14
N ALA A 384 -1.05 -4.21 -17.57
CA ALA A 384 -0.10 -3.48 -16.73
C ALA A 384 0.56 -2.33 -17.47
N ARG A 385 0.97 -2.55 -18.71
CA ARG A 385 1.71 -1.55 -19.50
C ARG A 385 0.81 -0.46 -20.09
N ALA A 386 -0.42 -0.81 -20.40
CA ALA A 386 -1.37 0.13 -21.00
C ALA A 386 -2.12 0.98 -19.96
N THR A 387 -2.42 0.42 -18.77
CA THR A 387 -3.37 1.02 -17.84
C THR A 387 -2.91 0.99 -16.39
N PHE A 388 -2.44 -0.17 -15.90
CA PHE A 388 -2.19 -0.38 -14.48
C PHE A 388 -0.70 -0.26 -14.13
N CYS A 389 -0.10 0.89 -14.45
CA CYS A 389 1.29 1.23 -14.09
C CYS A 389 1.38 2.64 -13.53
N TRP A 390 2.47 2.89 -12.80
CA TRP A 390 2.72 4.21 -12.21
C TRP A 390 2.92 5.29 -13.28
N ASP A 391 3.43 4.93 -14.44
CA ASP A 391 3.65 5.84 -15.58
C ASP A 391 2.32 6.47 -16.06
N VAL A 392 1.20 5.78 -15.89
CA VAL A 392 -0.15 6.31 -16.13
C VAL A 392 -0.66 7.10 -14.89
N GLU A 393 -0.53 6.54 -13.70
CA GLU A 393 -1.03 7.16 -12.47
C GLU A 393 -0.29 8.45 -12.10
N GLU A 394 1.01 8.55 -12.38
CA GLU A 394 1.77 9.79 -12.12
C GLU A 394 1.24 10.99 -12.89
N THR A 395 0.68 10.78 -14.07
CA THR A 395 0.04 11.87 -14.85
C THR A 395 -1.20 12.40 -14.14
N LYS A 396 -2.04 11.50 -13.60
CA LYS A 396 -3.21 11.88 -12.78
C LYS A 396 -2.78 12.63 -11.52
N PHE A 397 -1.75 12.10 -10.82
CA PHE A 397 -1.20 12.74 -9.62
C PHE A 397 -0.69 14.15 -9.87
N LEU A 398 0.07 14.37 -10.93
CA LEU A 398 0.58 15.69 -11.29
C LEU A 398 -0.55 16.66 -11.70
N GLN A 399 -1.61 16.16 -12.32
CA GLN A 399 -2.78 16.96 -12.67
C GLN A 399 -3.54 17.46 -11.43
N LEU A 400 -3.63 16.64 -10.38
CA LEU A 400 -4.24 17.06 -9.10
C LEU A 400 -3.58 18.30 -8.53
N LEU A 401 -2.26 18.38 -8.58
CA LEU A 401 -1.52 19.52 -8.05
C LEU A 401 -1.64 20.78 -8.93
N LYS A 402 -1.79 20.61 -10.25
CA LYS A 402 -1.94 21.73 -11.22
C LYS A 402 -3.33 22.32 -11.23
N GLY A 403 -4.37 21.56 -10.93
CA GLY A 403 -5.77 22.00 -10.94
C GLY A 403 -6.09 23.10 -9.93
N PHE A 404 -5.16 23.42 -9.04
CA PHE A 404 -5.30 24.48 -8.05
C PHE A 404 -4.28 25.60 -8.33
N PRO A 405 -4.69 26.81 -8.74
CA PRO A 405 -3.78 27.94 -8.97
C PRO A 405 -3.02 28.28 -7.67
N ASN A 406 -1.76 28.71 -7.76
CA ASN A 406 -0.97 29.07 -6.57
C ASN A 406 -1.73 30.06 -5.70
N PRO A 407 -1.73 29.94 -4.36
CA PRO A 407 -2.22 31.01 -3.51
C PRO A 407 -1.39 32.26 -3.83
N VAL A 408 -2.03 33.25 -4.44
CA VAL A 408 -1.40 34.51 -4.77
C VAL A 408 -0.91 35.11 -3.46
N GLY A 409 0.41 35.22 -3.31
CA GLY A 409 0.99 35.93 -2.19
C GLY A 409 0.36 37.33 -2.13
N LYS A 410 -0.36 37.63 -1.07
CA LYS A 410 -0.64 39.02 -0.72
C LYS A 410 0.71 39.66 -0.49
N LEU A 411 1.19 40.41 -1.47
CA LEU A 411 2.21 41.41 -1.27
C LEU A 411 1.69 42.32 -0.15
N VAL A 412 2.33 42.25 1.01
CA VAL A 412 2.21 43.28 2.02
C VAL A 412 2.82 44.52 1.34
N GLU A 413 1.99 45.38 0.77
CA GLU A 413 2.39 46.73 0.45
C GLU A 413 2.83 47.37 1.77
N ALA A 414 4.12 47.51 1.90
CA ALA A 414 4.70 48.39 2.91
C ALA A 414 4.27 49.81 2.56
N THR A 415 3.21 50.28 3.20
CA THR A 415 2.88 51.70 3.25
C THR A 415 4.01 52.40 3.98
N THR A 416 4.94 52.95 3.22
CA THR A 416 5.76 54.07 3.65
C THR A 416 4.84 55.32 3.68
N GLY A 417 4.62 55.85 4.85
CA GLY A 417 3.95 57.08 5.17
C GLY A 417 4.29 57.49 6.57
#